data_42efff1b17969ecaf15aea5ec2b7c675
#
_entry.id   42efff1b17969ecaf15aea5ec2b7c675
#
_cell.length_a   1.000
_cell.length_b   1.000
_cell.length_c   1.000
_cell.angle_alpha   90.00
_cell.angle_beta   90.00
_cell.angle_gamma   90.00
#
_symmetry.space_group_name_H-M   'P 1'
#
loop_
_entity.id
_entity.type
_entity.pdbx_description
1 polymer ?
#
loop_
_entity_poly.entity_id
_entity_poly.type
_entity_poly.pdbx_seq_one_letter_code
_entity_poly.pdbx_strand_id
1 'polypeptide(L)'
;MSNVRTIDARSEQSVLQTNKVIRNTYLLLAMTLVFSAITAGISMAINPPMMLYIGSVLVGFVMIFILNKMQNSAAALPLTFLFAGLMGFGLGPILNHYLGLPNGGEIVMTAMGMTALTFVGLSAYVLTSRKDFSFMGGFLAAGSMVLIIAMIALFVLPMFGVNVGGFGLAFSALVVLLMSGFILYDTSNIVNGTYTNYIMATVSLYLNIYNLLVHLLSLVGAFSDD
;
A
#
# COMPACT_ATOMS: atom_id res chain seq x y z
N MET A 1 46.73 -9.93 -6.98
CA MET A 1 46.11 -9.99 -5.63
C MET A 1 45.28 -8.76 -5.26
N SER A 2 45.47 -7.57 -5.86
CA SER A 2 44.68 -6.34 -5.57
C SER A 2 43.23 -6.41 -6.07
N ASN A 3 42.97 -6.99 -7.23
CA ASN A 3 41.63 -7.02 -7.84
C ASN A 3 40.59 -7.92 -7.09
N VAL A 4 41.06 -9.00 -6.44
CA VAL A 4 40.20 -9.90 -5.67
C VAL A 4 39.70 -9.17 -4.40
N ARG A 5 40.59 -8.50 -3.68
CA ARG A 5 40.23 -7.73 -2.47
C ARG A 5 39.27 -6.56 -2.74
N THR A 6 39.36 -5.94 -3.92
CA THR A 6 38.43 -4.84 -4.31
C THR A 6 37.06 -5.35 -4.70
N ILE A 7 36.96 -6.56 -5.27
CA ILE A 7 35.68 -7.21 -5.60
C ILE A 7 34.96 -7.65 -4.33
N ASP A 8 35.67 -8.27 -3.38
CA ASP A 8 35.11 -8.70 -2.10
C ASP A 8 34.60 -7.50 -1.28
N ALA A 9 35.39 -6.42 -1.18
CA ALA A 9 34.97 -5.21 -0.48
C ALA A 9 33.74 -4.53 -1.11
N ARG A 10 33.58 -4.57 -2.45
CA ARG A 10 32.39 -4.07 -3.13
C ARG A 10 31.16 -4.94 -2.87
N SER A 11 31.32 -6.26 -2.83
CA SER A 11 30.22 -7.19 -2.55
C SER A 11 29.73 -7.04 -1.10
N GLU A 12 30.63 -6.92 -0.13
CA GLU A 12 30.29 -6.68 1.26
C GLU A 12 29.57 -5.33 1.47
N GLN A 13 30.03 -4.26 0.83
CA GLN A 13 29.37 -2.96 0.89
C GLN A 13 27.95 -3.00 0.29
N SER A 14 27.73 -3.72 -0.80
CA SER A 14 26.41 -3.86 -1.43
C SER A 14 25.43 -4.63 -0.52
N VAL A 15 25.88 -5.69 0.14
CA VAL A 15 25.08 -6.46 1.11
C VAL A 15 24.71 -5.61 2.34
N LEU A 16 25.67 -4.85 2.87
CA LEU A 16 25.42 -3.96 4.01
C LEU A 16 24.42 -2.85 3.65
N GLN A 17 24.52 -2.27 2.45
CA GLN A 17 23.56 -1.26 1.97
C GLN A 17 22.16 -1.85 1.81
N THR A 18 22.02 -3.02 1.21
CA THR A 18 20.73 -3.70 1.05
C THR A 18 20.08 -4.00 2.40
N ASN A 19 20.83 -4.53 3.36
CA ASN A 19 20.34 -4.79 4.71
C ASN A 19 19.88 -3.50 5.43
N LYS A 20 20.56 -2.38 5.20
CA LYS A 20 20.17 -1.07 5.73
C LYS A 20 18.87 -0.58 5.10
N VAL A 21 18.70 -0.73 3.78
CA VAL A 21 17.47 -0.38 3.09
C VAL A 21 16.30 -1.22 3.61
N ILE A 22 16.45 -2.53 3.72
CA ILE A 22 15.42 -3.43 4.27
C ILE A 22 14.99 -2.93 5.65
N ARG A 23 15.92 -2.80 6.59
CA ARG A 23 15.63 -2.39 7.97
C ARG A 23 14.93 -1.03 8.02
N ASN A 24 15.44 -0.03 7.29
CA ASN A 24 14.90 1.32 7.33
C ASN A 24 13.53 1.40 6.67
N THR A 25 13.29 0.64 5.60
CA THR A 25 11.97 0.54 4.94
C THR A 25 10.92 0.00 5.91
N TYR A 26 11.15 -1.15 6.53
CA TYR A 26 10.16 -1.76 7.43
C TYR A 26 9.96 -0.95 8.72
N LEU A 27 11.03 -0.32 9.25
CA LEU A 27 10.92 0.58 10.39
C LEU A 27 10.08 1.83 10.06
N LEU A 28 10.37 2.48 8.93
CA LEU A 28 9.61 3.66 8.49
C LEU A 28 8.16 3.28 8.15
N LEU A 29 7.95 2.12 7.51
CA LEU A 29 6.62 1.60 7.21
C LEU A 29 5.80 1.42 8.50
N ALA A 30 6.38 0.78 9.52
CA ALA A 30 5.70 0.60 10.80
C ALA A 30 5.32 1.95 11.43
N MET A 31 6.26 2.92 11.46
CA MET A 31 5.98 4.26 11.99
C MET A 31 4.90 5.00 11.19
N THR A 32 4.93 4.92 9.87
CA THR A 32 3.93 5.58 9.02
C THR A 32 2.56 4.92 9.11
N LEU A 33 2.46 3.61 9.27
CA LEU A 33 1.20 2.91 9.53
C LEU A 33 0.59 3.30 10.88
N VAL A 34 1.40 3.41 11.93
CA VAL A 34 0.93 3.89 13.25
C VAL A 34 0.44 5.34 13.14
N PHE A 35 1.20 6.21 12.47
CA PHE A 35 0.81 7.60 12.27
C PHE A 35 -0.48 7.72 11.44
N SER A 36 -0.61 6.90 10.40
CA SER A 36 -1.82 6.79 9.59
C SER A 36 -3.03 6.32 10.41
N ALA A 37 -2.85 5.35 11.30
CA ALA A 37 -3.92 4.89 12.19
C ALA A 37 -4.38 6.00 13.16
N ILE A 38 -3.45 6.82 13.68
CA ILE A 38 -3.79 7.97 14.53
C ILE A 38 -4.61 8.98 13.74
N THR A 39 -4.17 9.35 12.53
CA THR A 39 -4.89 10.32 11.69
C THR A 39 -6.25 9.79 11.21
N ALA A 40 -6.38 8.48 10.96
CA ALA A 40 -7.65 7.83 10.69
C ALA A 40 -8.59 7.93 11.90
N GLY A 41 -8.10 7.66 13.12
CA GLY A 41 -8.88 7.81 14.35
C GLY A 41 -9.35 9.24 14.58
N ILE A 42 -8.49 10.25 14.34
CA ILE A 42 -8.88 11.67 14.39
C ILE A 42 -9.98 11.95 13.35
N SER A 43 -9.81 11.50 12.12
CA SER A 43 -10.79 11.67 11.05
C SER A 43 -12.13 11.02 11.39
N MET A 44 -12.11 9.82 11.97
CA MET A 44 -13.33 9.15 12.46
C MET A 44 -14.06 9.98 13.51
N ALA A 45 -13.32 10.59 14.46
CA ALA A 45 -13.90 11.37 15.55
C ALA A 45 -14.54 12.68 15.08
N ILE A 46 -13.91 13.37 14.12
CA ILE A 46 -14.42 14.66 13.61
C ILE A 46 -15.43 14.51 12.48
N ASN A 47 -15.51 13.32 11.87
CA ASN A 47 -16.40 12.98 10.76
C ASN A 47 -16.42 14.07 9.66
N PRO A 48 -15.29 14.30 8.96
CA PRO A 48 -15.11 15.41 8.05
C PRO A 48 -16.06 15.32 6.84
N PRO A 49 -16.46 16.45 6.24
CA PRO A 49 -17.27 16.44 5.04
C PRO A 49 -16.52 15.78 3.87
N MET A 50 -17.28 15.20 2.94
CA MET A 50 -16.77 14.42 1.81
C MET A 50 -15.62 15.10 1.05
N MET A 51 -15.71 16.42 0.84
CA MET A 51 -14.69 17.19 0.14
C MET A 51 -13.33 17.16 0.84
N LEU A 52 -13.28 17.14 2.19
CA LEU A 52 -12.03 17.14 2.93
C LEU A 52 -11.32 15.78 2.88
N TYR A 53 -12.04 14.67 3.08
CA TYR A 53 -11.38 13.37 3.05
C TYR A 53 -11.00 12.92 1.63
N ILE A 54 -11.83 13.20 0.63
CA ILE A 54 -11.45 12.97 -0.77
C ILE A 54 -10.26 13.86 -1.15
N GLY A 55 -10.31 15.14 -0.76
CA GLY A 55 -9.21 16.07 -0.99
C GLY A 55 -7.91 15.58 -0.34
N SER A 56 -7.96 15.03 0.88
CA SER A 56 -6.76 14.49 1.54
C SER A 56 -6.14 13.32 0.77
N VAL A 57 -6.96 12.40 0.26
CA VAL A 57 -6.50 11.27 -0.57
C VAL A 57 -5.89 11.78 -1.88
N LEU A 58 -6.55 12.71 -2.57
CA LEU A 58 -6.03 13.28 -3.82
C LEU A 58 -4.68 13.99 -3.60
N VAL A 59 -4.57 14.80 -2.53
CA VAL A 59 -3.30 15.42 -2.16
C VAL A 59 -2.26 14.36 -1.80
N GLY A 60 -2.65 13.28 -1.10
CA GLY A 60 -1.79 12.13 -0.82
C GLY A 60 -1.21 11.51 -2.11
N PHE A 61 -2.01 11.33 -3.14
CA PHE A 61 -1.51 10.87 -4.45
C PHE A 61 -0.55 11.86 -5.11
N VAL A 62 -0.82 13.17 -5.04
CA VAL A 62 0.11 14.20 -5.54
C VAL A 62 1.44 14.16 -4.77
N MET A 63 1.40 13.88 -3.45
CA MET A 63 2.59 13.77 -2.62
C MET A 63 3.55 12.65 -3.09
N ILE A 64 3.05 11.60 -3.74
CA ILE A 64 3.90 10.54 -4.29
C ILE A 64 4.86 11.11 -5.34
N PHE A 65 4.37 11.98 -6.22
CA PHE A 65 5.21 12.63 -7.23
C PHE A 65 6.23 13.60 -6.60
N ILE A 66 5.83 14.31 -5.54
CA ILE A 66 6.74 15.20 -4.80
C ILE A 66 7.81 14.37 -4.09
N LEU A 67 7.42 13.29 -3.41
CA LEU A 67 8.34 12.38 -2.74
C LEU A 67 9.33 11.76 -3.71
N ASN A 68 8.87 11.33 -4.89
CA ASN A 68 9.77 10.77 -5.90
C ASN A 68 10.85 11.77 -6.34
N LYS A 69 10.50 13.06 -6.49
CA LYS A 69 11.47 14.10 -6.82
C LYS A 69 12.40 14.46 -5.65
N MET A 70 11.91 14.37 -4.41
CA MET A 70 12.61 14.80 -3.20
C MET A 70 13.15 13.64 -2.36
N GLN A 71 13.11 12.41 -2.84
CA GLN A 71 13.42 11.19 -2.09
C GLN A 71 14.82 11.15 -1.45
N ASN A 72 15.76 11.95 -1.97
CA ASN A 72 17.14 12.06 -1.45
C ASN A 72 17.37 13.33 -0.62
N SER A 73 16.34 14.13 -0.38
CA SER A 73 16.42 15.36 0.42
C SER A 73 16.12 15.12 1.89
N ALA A 74 16.57 16.02 2.77
CA ALA A 74 16.22 15.99 4.19
C ALA A 74 14.69 16.11 4.43
N ALA A 75 13.95 16.71 3.48
CA ALA A 75 12.51 16.84 3.56
C ALA A 75 11.74 15.53 3.26
N ALA A 76 12.39 14.51 2.70
CA ALA A 76 11.72 13.27 2.30
C ALA A 76 11.04 12.58 3.49
N LEU A 77 11.69 12.53 4.65
CA LEU A 77 11.15 11.88 5.83
C LEU A 77 9.87 12.57 6.35
N PRO A 78 9.85 13.89 6.66
CA PRO A 78 8.62 14.56 7.08
C PRO A 78 7.52 14.54 6.01
N LEU A 79 7.86 14.60 4.72
CA LEU A 79 6.90 14.47 3.63
C LEU A 79 6.27 13.05 3.58
N THR A 80 7.01 12.00 3.95
CA THR A 80 6.47 10.63 4.04
C THR A 80 5.44 10.52 5.17
N PHE A 81 5.68 11.17 6.31
CA PHE A 81 4.68 11.23 7.37
C PHE A 81 3.45 12.05 6.97
N LEU A 82 3.65 13.18 6.28
CA LEU A 82 2.53 13.96 5.75
C LEU A 82 1.69 13.14 4.77
N PHE A 83 2.32 12.42 3.85
CA PHE A 83 1.67 11.49 2.95
C PHE A 83 0.84 10.44 3.72
N ALA A 84 1.45 9.74 4.68
CA ALA A 84 0.78 8.72 5.48
C ALA A 84 -0.38 9.30 6.30
N GLY A 85 -0.22 10.52 6.83
CA GLY A 85 -1.26 11.24 7.56
C GLY A 85 -2.46 11.60 6.69
N LEU A 86 -2.22 12.10 5.47
CA LEU A 86 -3.27 12.41 4.50
C LEU A 86 -4.05 11.16 4.08
N MET A 87 -3.33 10.08 3.79
CA MET A 87 -3.96 8.79 3.44
C MET A 87 -4.77 8.22 4.61
N GLY A 88 -4.22 8.27 5.83
CA GLY A 88 -4.93 7.84 7.03
C GLY A 88 -6.18 8.68 7.31
N PHE A 89 -6.08 9.99 7.16
CA PHE A 89 -7.23 10.88 7.30
C PHE A 89 -8.35 10.52 6.32
N GLY A 90 -8.00 10.19 5.07
CA GLY A 90 -8.95 9.71 4.07
C GLY A 90 -9.60 8.37 4.40
N LEU A 91 -8.95 7.54 5.21
CA LEU A 91 -9.48 6.23 5.61
C LEU A 91 -10.58 6.33 6.69
N GLY A 92 -10.58 7.39 7.51
CA GLY A 92 -11.50 7.55 8.64
C GLY A 92 -12.98 7.38 8.27
N PRO A 93 -13.53 8.13 7.28
CA PRO A 93 -14.92 7.97 6.85
C PRO A 93 -15.24 6.58 6.28
N ILE A 94 -14.28 5.93 5.63
CA ILE A 94 -14.43 4.55 5.15
C ILE A 94 -14.62 3.61 6.34
N LEU A 95 -13.79 3.73 7.37
CA LEU A 95 -13.92 2.93 8.59
C LEU A 95 -15.24 3.22 9.32
N ASN A 96 -15.67 4.49 9.42
CA ASN A 96 -16.95 4.85 10.02
C ASN A 96 -18.13 4.22 9.27
N HIS A 97 -18.08 4.15 7.94
CA HIS A 97 -19.10 3.50 7.14
C HIS A 97 -19.24 2.03 7.52
N TYR A 98 -18.12 1.28 7.55
CA TYR A 98 -18.17 -0.14 7.91
C TYR A 98 -18.50 -0.38 9.38
N LEU A 99 -18.00 0.43 10.30
CA LEU A 99 -18.34 0.34 11.73
C LEU A 99 -19.83 0.64 12.02
N GLY A 100 -20.50 1.37 11.12
CA GLY A 100 -21.94 1.63 11.20
C GLY A 100 -22.82 0.44 10.77
N LEU A 101 -22.26 -0.60 10.20
CA LEU A 101 -22.98 -1.83 9.82
C LEU A 101 -23.27 -2.70 11.05
N PRO A 102 -24.28 -3.61 11.03
CA PRO A 102 -24.65 -4.46 12.15
C PRO A 102 -23.48 -5.21 12.80
N ASN A 103 -22.57 -5.77 12.00
CA ASN A 103 -21.38 -6.49 12.45
C ASN A 103 -20.09 -5.69 12.19
N GLY A 104 -20.18 -4.35 12.21
CA GLY A 104 -19.11 -3.46 11.75
C GLY A 104 -17.76 -3.66 12.43
N GLY A 105 -17.76 -3.90 13.75
CA GLY A 105 -16.53 -4.19 14.49
C GLY A 105 -15.83 -5.46 14.01
N GLU A 106 -16.59 -6.53 13.72
CA GLU A 106 -16.07 -7.80 13.21
C GLU A 106 -15.55 -7.63 11.78
N ILE A 107 -16.27 -6.91 10.91
CA ILE A 107 -15.85 -6.59 9.55
C ILE A 107 -14.48 -5.90 9.55
N VAL A 108 -14.35 -4.83 10.34
CA VAL A 108 -13.12 -4.04 10.38
C VAL A 108 -11.96 -4.87 10.96
N MET A 109 -12.18 -5.59 12.07
CA MET A 109 -11.15 -6.44 12.67
C MET A 109 -10.70 -7.56 11.72
N THR A 110 -11.63 -8.20 11.03
CA THR A 110 -11.34 -9.27 10.07
C THR A 110 -10.53 -8.72 8.89
N ALA A 111 -10.96 -7.60 8.29
CA ALA A 111 -10.23 -6.98 7.17
C ALA A 111 -8.82 -6.53 7.58
N MET A 112 -8.65 -5.94 8.77
CA MET A 112 -7.33 -5.57 9.31
C MET A 112 -6.46 -6.81 9.56
N GLY A 113 -7.02 -7.86 10.15
CA GLY A 113 -6.32 -9.12 10.39
C GLY A 113 -5.86 -9.78 9.08
N MET A 114 -6.75 -9.88 8.10
CA MET A 114 -6.42 -10.42 6.77
C MET A 114 -5.34 -9.57 6.07
N THR A 115 -5.43 -8.25 6.15
CA THR A 115 -4.41 -7.33 5.61
C THR A 115 -3.04 -7.58 6.24
N ALA A 116 -3.00 -7.64 7.57
CA ALA A 116 -1.76 -7.86 8.32
C ALA A 116 -1.16 -9.24 8.02
N LEU A 117 -1.96 -10.30 8.03
CA LEU A 117 -1.52 -11.66 7.74
C LEU A 117 -1.01 -11.80 6.31
N THR A 118 -1.71 -11.21 5.34
CA THR A 118 -1.28 -11.22 3.93
C THR A 118 0.05 -10.48 3.77
N PHE A 119 0.16 -9.26 4.30
CA PHE A 119 1.39 -8.48 4.19
C PHE A 119 2.57 -9.17 4.87
N VAL A 120 2.40 -9.57 6.14
CA VAL A 120 3.47 -10.21 6.91
C VAL A 120 3.85 -11.56 6.29
N GLY A 121 2.87 -12.37 5.90
CA GLY A 121 3.10 -13.67 5.30
C GLY A 121 3.87 -13.59 3.98
N LEU A 122 3.43 -12.72 3.06
CA LEU A 122 4.08 -12.55 1.75
C LEU A 122 5.47 -11.91 1.88
N SER A 123 5.60 -10.86 2.71
CA SER A 123 6.90 -10.22 2.96
C SER A 123 7.88 -11.18 3.64
N ALA A 124 7.45 -11.91 4.68
CA ALA A 124 8.28 -12.89 5.37
C ALA A 124 8.72 -14.02 4.42
N TYR A 125 7.82 -14.49 3.54
CA TYR A 125 8.16 -15.48 2.53
C TYR A 125 9.30 -15.01 1.62
N VAL A 126 9.23 -13.78 1.10
CA VAL A 126 10.29 -13.24 0.23
C VAL A 126 11.57 -12.99 1.01
N LEU A 127 11.50 -12.40 2.22
CA LEU A 127 12.67 -12.13 3.07
C LEU A 127 13.43 -13.39 3.44
N THR A 128 12.73 -14.51 3.66
CA THR A 128 13.36 -15.78 4.06
C THR A 128 13.81 -16.59 2.85
N SER A 129 12.97 -16.73 1.81
CA SER A 129 13.29 -17.52 0.62
C SER A 129 14.26 -16.84 -0.33
N ARG A 130 14.34 -15.50 -0.28
CA ARG A 130 15.12 -14.64 -1.20
C ARG A 130 14.83 -14.92 -2.68
N LYS A 131 13.62 -15.44 -2.99
CA LYS A 131 13.20 -15.69 -4.36
C LYS A 131 13.01 -14.36 -5.10
N ASP A 132 13.42 -14.34 -6.35
CA ASP A 132 13.27 -13.19 -7.22
C ASP A 132 11.88 -13.19 -7.88
N PHE A 133 11.10 -12.12 -7.59
CA PHE A 133 9.78 -11.86 -8.16
C PHE A 133 9.79 -10.69 -9.14
N SER A 134 10.95 -10.21 -9.58
CA SER A 134 11.08 -9.09 -10.52
C SER A 134 10.41 -9.37 -11.87
N PHE A 135 10.31 -10.64 -12.27
CA PHE A 135 9.62 -11.06 -13.48
C PHE A 135 8.13 -10.68 -13.50
N MET A 136 7.51 -10.47 -12.33
CA MET A 136 6.10 -10.08 -12.24
C MET A 136 5.84 -8.63 -12.65
N GLY A 137 6.88 -7.79 -12.81
CA GLY A 137 6.72 -6.36 -13.07
C GLY A 137 5.84 -6.05 -14.27
N GLY A 138 6.02 -6.75 -15.38
CA GLY A 138 5.20 -6.58 -16.58
C GLY A 138 3.74 -6.99 -16.37
N PHE A 139 3.51 -8.11 -15.68
CA PHE A 139 2.15 -8.58 -15.34
C PHE A 139 1.43 -7.60 -14.41
N LEU A 140 2.12 -7.11 -13.37
CA LEU A 140 1.56 -6.17 -12.41
C LEU A 140 1.26 -4.81 -13.06
N ALA A 141 2.14 -4.33 -13.95
CA ALA A 141 1.90 -3.11 -14.71
C ALA A 141 0.66 -3.24 -15.62
N ALA A 142 0.54 -4.35 -16.37
CA ALA A 142 -0.64 -4.62 -17.19
C ALA A 142 -1.92 -4.75 -16.33
N GLY A 143 -1.85 -5.47 -15.21
CA GLY A 143 -2.96 -5.59 -14.27
C GLY A 143 -3.39 -4.24 -13.71
N SER A 144 -2.44 -3.36 -13.37
CA SER A 144 -2.75 -1.98 -12.91
C SER A 144 -3.47 -1.16 -13.98
N MET A 145 -3.08 -1.27 -15.25
CA MET A 145 -3.78 -0.60 -16.35
C MET A 145 -5.22 -1.11 -16.48
N VAL A 146 -5.43 -2.43 -16.39
CA VAL A 146 -6.78 -3.03 -16.42
C VAL A 146 -7.62 -2.51 -15.25
N LEU A 147 -7.04 -2.44 -14.03
CA LEU A 147 -7.76 -1.92 -12.86
C LEU A 147 -8.09 -0.43 -12.99
N ILE A 148 -7.20 0.39 -13.56
CA ILE A 148 -7.50 1.81 -13.81
C ILE A 148 -8.66 1.96 -14.78
N ILE A 149 -8.65 1.19 -15.88
CA ILE A 149 -9.76 1.20 -16.86
C ILE A 149 -11.06 0.72 -16.19
N ALA A 150 -11.00 -0.37 -15.41
CA ALA A 150 -12.17 -0.89 -14.70
C ALA A 150 -12.71 0.10 -13.67
N MET A 151 -11.83 0.80 -12.93
CA MET A 151 -12.23 1.86 -11.99
C MET A 151 -12.95 3.01 -12.71
N ILE A 152 -12.42 3.47 -13.84
CA ILE A 152 -13.06 4.50 -14.66
C ILE A 152 -14.43 4.00 -15.17
N ALA A 153 -14.49 2.76 -15.63
CA ALA A 153 -15.74 2.16 -16.10
C ALA A 153 -16.80 2.07 -14.98
N LEU A 154 -16.41 1.63 -13.77
CA LEU A 154 -17.29 1.59 -12.59
C LEU A 154 -17.82 2.96 -12.18
N PHE A 155 -17.07 4.02 -12.44
CA PHE A 155 -17.51 5.39 -12.16
C PHE A 155 -18.39 5.97 -13.27
N VAL A 156 -18.06 5.70 -14.54
CA VAL A 156 -18.71 6.31 -15.71
C VAL A 156 -19.98 5.58 -16.12
N LEU A 157 -19.97 4.23 -16.12
CA LEU A 157 -21.12 3.43 -16.61
C LEU A 157 -22.44 3.71 -15.86
N PRO A 158 -22.46 3.92 -14.52
CA PRO A 158 -23.70 4.28 -13.82
C PRO A 158 -24.32 5.60 -14.30
N MET A 159 -23.50 6.55 -14.78
CA MET A 159 -23.99 7.81 -15.32
C MET A 159 -24.83 7.63 -16.60
N PHE A 160 -24.64 6.49 -17.28
CA PHE A 160 -25.42 6.08 -18.46
C PHE A 160 -26.51 5.04 -18.13
N GLY A 161 -26.83 4.86 -16.83
CA GLY A 161 -27.88 3.94 -16.39
C GLY A 161 -27.49 2.45 -16.39
N VAL A 162 -26.20 2.13 -16.57
CA VAL A 162 -25.71 0.75 -16.52
C VAL A 162 -25.56 0.31 -15.06
N ASN A 163 -26.20 -0.80 -14.69
CA ASN A 163 -26.04 -1.38 -13.35
C ASN A 163 -24.68 -2.09 -13.22
N VAL A 164 -23.84 -1.62 -12.32
CA VAL A 164 -22.50 -2.16 -12.07
C VAL A 164 -22.35 -2.83 -10.68
N GLY A 165 -23.46 -3.06 -9.96
CA GLY A 165 -23.44 -3.51 -8.56
C GLY A 165 -22.58 -4.74 -8.30
N GLY A 166 -22.68 -5.81 -9.12
CA GLY A 166 -21.86 -7.01 -8.97
C GLY A 166 -20.38 -6.84 -9.37
N PHE A 167 -20.06 -5.86 -10.20
CA PHE A 167 -18.69 -5.63 -10.66
C PHE A 167 -17.76 -5.03 -9.58
N GLY A 168 -18.34 -4.31 -8.60
CA GLY A 168 -17.55 -3.70 -7.51
C GLY A 168 -16.83 -4.73 -6.64
N LEU A 169 -17.47 -5.85 -6.34
CA LEU A 169 -16.85 -6.94 -5.56
C LEU A 169 -15.79 -7.68 -6.37
N ALA A 170 -16.07 -7.97 -7.65
CA ALA A 170 -15.07 -8.56 -8.54
C ALA A 170 -13.85 -7.65 -8.70
N PHE A 171 -14.06 -6.34 -8.83
CA PHE A 171 -12.97 -5.35 -8.84
C PHE A 171 -12.17 -5.40 -7.54
N SER A 172 -12.82 -5.41 -6.38
CA SER A 172 -12.14 -5.49 -5.08
C SER A 172 -11.31 -6.77 -4.94
N ALA A 173 -11.81 -7.91 -5.39
CA ALA A 173 -11.07 -9.17 -5.38
C ALA A 173 -9.82 -9.11 -6.28
N LEU A 174 -9.94 -8.52 -7.47
CA LEU A 174 -8.81 -8.33 -8.38
C LEU A 174 -7.75 -7.38 -7.81
N VAL A 175 -8.17 -6.29 -7.13
CA VAL A 175 -7.23 -5.39 -6.45
C VAL A 175 -6.50 -6.11 -5.31
N VAL A 176 -7.18 -6.89 -4.47
CA VAL A 176 -6.57 -7.68 -3.40
C VAL A 176 -5.50 -8.63 -3.95
N LEU A 177 -5.81 -9.34 -5.04
CA LEU A 177 -4.88 -10.23 -5.71
C LEU A 177 -3.67 -9.46 -6.27
N LEU A 178 -3.90 -8.34 -6.95
CA LEU A 178 -2.85 -7.53 -7.55
C LEU A 178 -1.94 -6.91 -6.48
N MET A 179 -2.50 -6.37 -5.38
CA MET A 179 -1.72 -5.82 -4.26
C MET A 179 -0.89 -6.89 -3.56
N SER A 180 -1.41 -8.11 -3.44
CA SER A 180 -0.64 -9.25 -2.94
C SER A 180 0.57 -9.55 -3.84
N GLY A 181 0.39 -9.50 -5.15
CA GLY A 181 1.48 -9.59 -6.13
C GLY A 181 2.50 -8.46 -6.00
N PHE A 182 2.03 -7.21 -5.80
CA PHE A 182 2.93 -6.08 -5.58
C PHE A 182 3.73 -6.21 -4.27
N ILE A 183 3.16 -6.76 -3.20
CA ILE A 183 3.91 -7.02 -1.96
C ILE A 183 5.07 -7.98 -2.21
N LEU A 184 4.86 -9.06 -2.96
CA LEU A 184 5.93 -9.98 -3.35
C LEU A 184 7.00 -9.28 -4.21
N TYR A 185 6.56 -8.53 -5.22
CA TYR A 185 7.43 -7.81 -6.14
C TYR A 185 8.27 -6.75 -5.45
N ASP A 186 7.64 -5.87 -4.66
CA ASP A 186 8.33 -4.78 -3.95
C ASP A 186 9.30 -5.32 -2.91
N THR A 187 8.88 -6.32 -2.11
CA THR A 187 9.76 -6.97 -1.13
C THR A 187 10.95 -7.63 -1.83
N SER A 188 10.74 -8.28 -2.98
CA SER A 188 11.80 -8.87 -3.78
C SER A 188 12.79 -7.81 -4.28
N ASN A 189 12.29 -6.69 -4.81
CA ASN A 189 13.14 -5.59 -5.27
C ASN A 189 13.96 -4.94 -4.13
N ILE A 190 13.40 -4.91 -2.90
CA ILE A 190 14.14 -4.44 -1.71
C ILE A 190 15.26 -5.44 -1.37
N VAL A 191 14.96 -6.74 -1.33
CA VAL A 191 15.91 -7.80 -0.98
C VAL A 191 17.03 -7.94 -2.01
N ASN A 192 16.71 -7.78 -3.29
CA ASN A 192 17.66 -7.90 -4.40
C ASN A 192 18.44 -6.59 -4.64
N GLY A 193 18.18 -5.53 -3.85
CA GLY A 193 18.89 -4.24 -3.94
C GLY A 193 18.49 -3.38 -5.14
N THR A 194 17.40 -3.69 -5.82
CA THR A 194 16.83 -2.86 -6.90
C THR A 194 16.29 -1.55 -6.33
N TYR A 195 15.61 -1.61 -5.18
CA TYR A 195 15.27 -0.42 -4.41
C TYR A 195 16.48 0.05 -3.60
N THR A 196 17.06 1.18 -4.00
CA THR A 196 18.19 1.82 -3.30
C THR A 196 17.75 2.88 -2.28
N ASN A 197 16.51 3.36 -2.41
CA ASN A 197 15.93 4.39 -1.54
C ASN A 197 14.80 3.80 -0.68
N TYR A 198 15.00 3.78 0.65
CA TYR A 198 14.02 3.25 1.60
C TYR A 198 12.73 4.08 1.70
N ILE A 199 12.75 5.38 1.36
CA ILE A 199 11.55 6.24 1.35
C ILE A 199 10.56 5.73 0.30
N MET A 200 11.02 5.57 -0.96
CA MET A 200 10.14 5.10 -2.04
C MET A 200 9.70 3.65 -1.85
N ALA A 201 10.59 2.80 -1.31
CA ALA A 201 10.23 1.44 -0.93
C ALA A 201 9.12 1.41 0.14
N THR A 202 9.19 2.32 1.13
CA THR A 202 8.16 2.49 2.16
C THR A 202 6.83 2.95 1.55
N VAL A 203 6.86 3.97 0.69
CA VAL A 203 5.64 4.49 0.04
C VAL A 203 4.95 3.42 -0.80
N SER A 204 5.72 2.62 -1.54
CA SER A 204 5.16 1.52 -2.35
C SER A 204 4.48 0.46 -1.47
N LEU A 205 5.17 -0.05 -0.46
CA LEU A 205 4.60 -1.04 0.48
C LEU A 205 3.39 -0.48 1.25
N TYR A 206 3.43 0.81 1.66
CA TYR A 206 2.31 1.47 2.30
C TYR A 206 1.07 1.49 1.40
N LEU A 207 1.21 1.86 0.14
CA LEU A 207 0.10 1.87 -0.82
C LEU A 207 -0.49 0.47 -1.05
N ASN A 208 0.36 -0.55 -1.10
CA ASN A 208 -0.10 -1.93 -1.23
C ASN A 208 -0.96 -2.35 -0.02
N ILE A 209 -0.51 -2.04 1.20
CA ILE A 209 -1.25 -2.32 2.45
C ILE A 209 -2.55 -1.51 2.50
N TYR A 210 -2.51 -0.22 2.15
CA TYR A 210 -3.68 0.66 2.15
C TYR A 210 -4.77 0.14 1.20
N ASN A 211 -4.41 -0.15 -0.05
CA ASN A 211 -5.36 -0.67 -1.03
C ASN A 211 -5.87 -2.07 -0.63
N LEU A 212 -4.99 -2.92 -0.09
CA LEU A 212 -5.38 -4.24 0.40
C LEU A 212 -6.43 -4.11 1.50
N LEU A 213 -6.24 -3.21 2.47
CA LEU A 213 -7.21 -2.97 3.57
C LEU A 213 -8.55 -2.44 3.03
N VAL A 214 -8.54 -1.43 2.17
CA VAL A 214 -9.77 -0.82 1.64
C VAL A 214 -10.60 -1.85 0.87
N HIS A 215 -9.97 -2.68 0.06
CA HIS A 215 -10.68 -3.68 -0.75
C HIS A 215 -11.04 -4.94 0.04
N LEU A 216 -10.29 -5.31 1.08
CA LEU A 216 -10.70 -6.35 2.02
C LEU A 216 -11.88 -5.90 2.88
N LEU A 217 -11.95 -4.63 3.29
CA LEU A 217 -13.16 -4.08 3.94
C LEU A 217 -14.38 -4.22 3.04
N SER A 218 -14.24 -3.93 1.74
CA SER A 218 -15.34 -4.08 0.77
C SER A 218 -15.79 -5.54 0.62
N LEU A 219 -14.85 -6.48 0.54
CA LEU A 219 -15.17 -7.90 0.40
C LEU A 219 -15.79 -8.46 1.68
N VAL A 220 -15.14 -8.25 2.83
CA VAL A 220 -15.64 -8.77 4.12
C VAL A 220 -16.99 -8.16 4.45
N GLY A 221 -17.18 -6.85 4.21
CA GLY A 221 -18.46 -6.19 4.43
C GLY A 221 -19.59 -6.81 3.60
N ALA A 222 -19.33 -7.10 2.33
CA ALA A 222 -20.33 -7.69 1.45
C ALA A 222 -20.72 -9.14 1.83
N PHE A 223 -19.78 -9.90 2.42
CA PHE A 223 -20.05 -11.28 2.85
C PHE A 223 -20.57 -11.39 4.31
N SER A 224 -20.62 -10.29 5.03
CA SER A 224 -21.14 -10.24 6.42
C SER A 224 -22.60 -9.81 6.52
N ASP A 225 -23.20 -9.38 5.38
CA ASP A 225 -24.61 -8.98 5.30
C ASP A 225 -25.57 -10.17 5.06
N ASP A 226 -25.04 -11.41 4.90
CA ASP A 226 -25.78 -12.66 4.79
C ASP A 226 -25.78 -13.42 6.14
#